data_d4a07cf9c656780f4c05787e184b8af4
#
_entry.id   d4a07cf9c656780f4c05787e184b8af4
#
_cell.length_a   1.000
_cell.length_b   1.000
_cell.length_c   1.000
_cell.angle_alpha   90.00
_cell.angle_beta   90.00
_cell.angle_gamma   90.00
#
_symmetry.space_group_name_H-M   'P 1'
#
loop_
_entity.id
_entity.type
_entity.pdbx_description
1 polymer ?
#
loop_
_entity_poly.entity_id
_entity_poly.type
_entity_poly.pdbx_seq_one_letter_code
_entity_poly.pdbx_strand_id
1 'polypeptide(L)'
;MELAVVVGQVVSTVKCSGFSGDRLLLIDFIDADGTPQGSTHVAADGIGAGTGEWVLVVQGSSARKTLSDNVPVDMSVVGIVDEVVLGDRVTYHK
;
A
#
# COMPACT_ATOMS: atom_id res chain seq x y z
N MET A 1 3.10 -8.08 -7.05
CA MET A 1 2.81 -6.64 -6.93
C MET A 1 1.38 -6.39 -7.35
N GLU A 2 0.67 -5.58 -6.61
CA GLU A 2 -0.76 -5.36 -6.83
C GLU A 2 -1.11 -3.88 -6.70
N LEU A 3 -2.20 -3.49 -7.36
CA LEU A 3 -2.79 -2.17 -7.18
C LEU A 3 -3.66 -2.15 -5.93
N ALA A 4 -3.61 -1.04 -5.21
CA ALA A 4 -4.47 -0.79 -4.07
C ALA A 4 -4.80 0.69 -3.97
N VAL A 5 -5.85 1.02 -3.24
CA VAL A 5 -6.18 2.39 -2.88
C VAL A 5 -6.04 2.57 -1.37
N VAL A 6 -5.48 3.69 -0.96
CA VAL A 6 -5.36 4.02 0.46
C VAL A 6 -6.73 4.51 0.95
N VAL A 7 -7.29 3.82 1.94
CA VAL A 7 -8.61 4.16 2.49
C VAL A 7 -8.52 4.74 3.90
N GLY A 8 -7.35 4.72 4.52
CA GLY A 8 -7.15 5.27 5.85
C GLY A 8 -5.78 4.97 6.39
N GLN A 9 -5.60 5.20 7.68
CA GLN A 9 -4.34 4.87 8.34
C GLN A 9 -4.59 4.22 9.69
N VAL A 10 -3.60 3.46 10.14
CA VAL A 10 -3.63 2.79 11.44
C VAL A 10 -2.68 3.51 12.37
N VAL A 11 -3.16 3.86 13.55
CA VAL A 11 -2.33 4.44 14.59
C VAL A 11 -2.16 3.39 15.69
N SER A 12 -0.92 3.01 15.99
CA SER A 12 -0.59 2.04 17.01
C SER A 12 0.47 2.64 17.95
N THR A 13 0.16 2.72 19.24
CA THR A 13 1.08 3.25 20.23
C THR A 13 2.04 2.19 20.77
N VAL A 14 1.66 0.91 20.63
CA VAL A 14 2.51 -0.21 21.06
C VAL A 14 2.74 -1.11 19.85
N LYS A 15 3.98 -1.16 19.40
CA LYS A 15 4.42 -1.96 18.26
C LYS A 15 5.67 -2.75 18.64
N CYS A 16 5.86 -3.90 18.01
CA CYS A 16 7.10 -4.63 18.20
C CYS A 16 8.28 -3.86 17.59
N SER A 17 9.49 -4.19 18.01
CA SER A 17 10.69 -3.52 17.49
C SER A 17 10.79 -3.72 15.97
N GLY A 18 11.36 -2.73 15.30
CA GLY A 18 11.48 -2.73 13.84
C GLY A 18 10.44 -1.89 13.12
N PHE A 19 9.37 -1.46 13.79
CA PHE A 19 8.36 -0.59 13.19
C PHE A 19 8.62 0.90 13.38
N SER A 20 9.71 1.25 14.01
CA SER A 20 10.03 2.63 14.32
C SER A 20 10.16 3.46 13.03
N GLY A 21 9.34 4.51 12.92
CA GLY A 21 9.36 5.43 11.78
C GLY A 21 8.49 5.06 10.60
N ASP A 22 7.97 3.84 10.54
CA ASP A 22 7.10 3.44 9.43
C ASP A 22 5.65 3.79 9.74
N ARG A 23 4.95 4.28 8.71
CA ARG A 23 3.51 4.50 8.78
C ARG A 23 2.78 3.22 8.44
N LEU A 24 1.62 3.01 9.07
CA LEU A 24 0.74 1.91 8.74
C LEU A 24 -0.52 2.48 8.08
N LEU A 25 -0.86 1.96 6.92
CA LEU A 25 -2.01 2.41 6.15
C LEU A 25 -3.05 1.30 6.04
N LEU A 26 -4.31 1.70 5.95
CA LEU A 26 -5.38 0.83 5.51
C LEU A 26 -5.47 0.92 4.00
N ILE A 27 -5.43 -0.23 3.35
CA ILE A 27 -5.50 -0.32 1.90
C ILE A 27 -6.56 -1.33 1.47
N ASP A 28 -7.21 -1.04 0.34
CA ASP A 28 -8.08 -1.99 -0.34
C ASP A 28 -7.43 -2.36 -1.66
N PHE A 29 -7.24 -3.65 -1.92
CA PHE A 29 -6.81 -4.09 -3.24
C PHE A 29 -7.91 -3.81 -4.26
N ILE A 30 -7.50 -3.35 -5.43
CA ILE A 30 -8.42 -2.97 -6.50
C ILE A 30 -8.01 -3.60 -7.82
N ASP A 31 -8.98 -3.75 -8.73
CA ASP A 31 -8.72 -4.07 -10.12
C ASP A 31 -8.21 -2.84 -10.86
N ALA A 32 -7.75 -3.02 -12.10
CA ALA A 32 -7.22 -1.92 -12.89
C ALA A 32 -8.27 -0.83 -13.17
N ASP A 33 -9.57 -1.16 -13.09
CA ASP A 33 -10.64 -0.19 -13.24
C ASP A 33 -11.06 0.49 -11.92
N GLY A 34 -10.42 0.12 -10.82
CA GLY A 34 -10.71 0.70 -9.50
C GLY A 34 -11.71 -0.07 -8.66
N THR A 35 -12.25 -1.20 -9.16
CA THR A 35 -13.20 -1.99 -8.40
C THR A 35 -12.53 -2.66 -7.21
N PRO A 36 -13.04 -2.47 -5.98
CA PRO A 36 -12.46 -3.14 -4.80
C PRO A 36 -12.63 -4.66 -4.88
N GLN A 37 -11.62 -5.38 -4.40
CA GLN A 37 -11.62 -6.84 -4.40
C GLN A 37 -12.23 -7.45 -3.13
N GLY A 38 -12.60 -6.63 -2.14
CA GLY A 38 -13.48 -7.08 -1.07
C GLY A 38 -12.97 -6.94 0.35
N SER A 39 -11.68 -6.90 0.62
CA SER A 39 -11.19 -6.79 2.00
C SER A 39 -10.15 -5.70 2.16
N THR A 40 -10.08 -5.16 3.39
CA THR A 40 -9.13 -4.12 3.76
C THR A 40 -7.95 -4.75 4.49
N HIS A 41 -6.76 -4.27 4.19
CA HIS A 41 -5.51 -4.78 4.73
C HIS A 41 -4.68 -3.66 5.33
N VAL A 42 -3.73 -4.03 6.17
CA VAL A 42 -2.75 -3.09 6.74
C VAL A 42 -1.43 -3.26 5.99
N ALA A 43 -0.87 -2.15 5.52
CA ALA A 43 0.42 -2.15 4.83
C ALA A 43 1.34 -1.10 5.44
N ALA A 44 2.63 -1.39 5.45
CA ALA A 44 3.63 -0.41 5.85
C ALA A 44 3.92 0.56 4.71
N ASP A 45 4.13 1.82 5.04
CA ASP A 45 4.40 2.88 4.07
C ASP A 45 5.59 3.72 4.50
N GLY A 46 6.67 3.64 3.71
CA GLY A 46 7.84 4.48 3.88
C GLY A 46 7.92 5.63 2.88
N ILE A 47 6.91 5.80 2.02
CA ILE A 47 6.95 6.76 0.90
C ILE A 47 6.14 8.02 1.21
N GLY A 48 5.02 7.87 1.91
CA GLY A 48 4.17 9.00 2.25
C GLY A 48 2.89 9.09 1.43
N ALA A 49 2.26 7.94 1.13
CA ALA A 49 0.99 7.93 0.42
C ALA A 49 -0.15 8.46 1.28
N GLY A 50 -1.09 9.15 0.66
CA GLY A 50 -2.26 9.73 1.31
C GLY A 50 -3.55 9.00 0.98
N THR A 51 -4.58 9.23 1.79
CA THR A 51 -5.91 8.66 1.57
C THR A 51 -6.46 9.06 0.21
N GLY A 52 -7.00 8.08 -0.51
CA GLY A 52 -7.52 8.26 -1.87
C GLY A 52 -6.53 8.01 -2.98
N GLU A 53 -5.23 7.97 -2.67
CA GLU A 53 -4.21 7.68 -3.68
C GLU A 53 -4.17 6.20 -4.01
N TRP A 54 -3.95 5.89 -5.29
CA TRP A 54 -3.66 4.53 -5.71
C TRP A 54 -2.18 4.26 -5.54
N VAL A 55 -1.85 3.06 -5.11
CA VAL A 55 -0.49 2.67 -4.76
C VAL A 55 -0.16 1.29 -5.31
N LEU A 56 1.13 1.01 -5.40
CA LEU A 56 1.63 -0.33 -5.69
C LEU A 56 2.07 -0.98 -4.39
N VAL A 57 1.65 -2.22 -4.19
CA VAL A 57 1.90 -2.97 -2.95
C VAL A 57 2.57 -4.30 -3.28
N VAL A 58 3.59 -4.65 -2.52
CA VAL A 58 4.21 -5.97 -2.55
C VAL A 58 3.88 -6.71 -1.26
N GLN A 59 3.91 -8.04 -1.31
CA GLN A 59 3.55 -8.90 -0.19
C GLN A 59 4.68 -9.89 0.14
N GLY A 60 4.58 -10.49 1.32
CA GLY A 60 5.48 -11.54 1.76
C GLY A 60 6.90 -11.03 2.01
N SER A 61 7.89 -11.86 1.71
CA SER A 61 9.29 -11.51 1.92
C SER A 61 9.74 -10.34 1.05
N SER A 62 9.10 -10.10 -0.08
CA SER A 62 9.38 -8.95 -0.93
C SER A 62 9.07 -7.63 -0.24
N ALA A 63 8.04 -7.61 0.62
CA ALA A 63 7.69 -6.41 1.39
C ALA A 63 8.81 -6.00 2.34
N ARG A 64 9.45 -6.98 2.98
CA ARG A 64 10.55 -6.71 3.92
C ARG A 64 11.79 -6.16 3.24
N LYS A 65 12.02 -6.51 1.98
CA LYS A 65 13.18 -6.02 1.23
C LYS A 65 13.08 -4.55 0.87
N THR A 66 11.88 -3.98 0.88
CA THR A 66 11.68 -2.55 0.57
C THR A 66 11.80 -1.65 1.79
N LEU A 67 11.85 -2.25 2.97
CA LEU A 67 11.99 -1.57 4.25
C LEU A 67 13.34 -1.98 4.89
N SER A 68 13.38 -2.18 6.18
CA SER A 68 14.56 -2.75 6.83
C SER A 68 14.40 -4.25 7.02
N ASP A 69 15.52 -4.98 7.11
CA ASP A 69 15.53 -6.44 7.12
C ASP A 69 14.73 -7.07 8.24
N ASN A 70 14.52 -6.35 9.34
CA ASN A 70 13.89 -6.88 10.54
C ASN A 70 12.49 -6.34 10.80
N VAL A 71 11.88 -5.69 9.81
CA VAL A 71 10.53 -5.15 9.95
C VAL A 71 9.52 -6.28 9.82
N PRO A 72 8.68 -6.56 10.84
CA PRO A 72 7.72 -7.66 10.80
C PRO A 72 6.45 -7.26 10.03
N VAL A 73 6.58 -7.06 8.72
CA VAL A 73 5.48 -6.72 7.82
C VAL A 73 5.40 -7.72 6.68
N ASP A 74 4.20 -7.94 6.19
CA ASP A 74 3.97 -8.79 5.02
C ASP A 74 3.41 -8.01 3.82
N MET A 75 3.15 -6.73 3.97
CA MET A 75 2.69 -5.84 2.89
C MET A 75 3.39 -4.50 3.00
N SER A 76 3.89 -3.99 1.87
CA SER A 76 4.59 -2.72 1.81
C SER A 76 4.19 -1.94 0.58
N VAL A 77 3.91 -0.65 0.77
CA VAL A 77 3.68 0.30 -0.32
C VAL A 77 5.02 0.65 -0.94
N VAL A 78 5.17 0.39 -2.23
CA VAL A 78 6.44 0.60 -2.95
C VAL A 78 6.36 1.68 -4.01
N GLY A 79 5.17 2.21 -4.30
CA GLY A 79 5.02 3.28 -5.27
C GLY A 79 3.68 3.97 -5.14
N ILE A 80 3.64 5.25 -5.50
CA ILE A 80 2.40 6.01 -5.63
C ILE A 80 2.10 6.11 -7.12
N VAL A 81 0.87 5.76 -7.49
CA VAL A 81 0.46 5.70 -8.89
C VAL A 81 0.02 7.08 -9.36
N ASP A 82 0.53 7.51 -10.50
CA ASP A 82 0.10 8.77 -11.13
C ASP A 82 -1.03 8.55 -12.12
N GLU A 83 -0.99 7.42 -12.85
CA GLU A 83 -1.98 7.14 -13.88
C GLU A 83 -2.06 5.63 -14.12
N VAL A 84 -3.27 5.14 -14.40
CA VAL A 84 -3.51 3.78 -14.86
C VAL A 84 -4.26 3.84 -16.18
N VAL A 85 -3.74 3.12 -17.17
CA VAL A 85 -4.35 2.99 -18.49
C VAL A 85 -4.72 1.53 -18.70
N LEU A 86 -6.00 1.26 -18.92
CA LEU A 86 -6.51 -0.08 -19.18
C LEU A 86 -7.02 -0.12 -20.64
N GLY A 87 -6.27 -0.81 -21.50
CA GLY A 87 -6.53 -0.77 -22.92
C GLY A 87 -6.27 0.62 -23.48
N ASP A 88 -7.33 1.29 -23.95
CA ASP A 88 -7.29 2.65 -24.47
C ASP A 88 -7.92 3.69 -23.53
N ARG A 89 -8.21 3.29 -22.29
CA ARG A 89 -8.96 4.12 -21.34
C ARG A 89 -8.12 4.40 -20.09
N VAL A 90 -8.09 5.65 -19.68
CA VAL A 90 -7.50 6.05 -18.40
C VAL A 90 -8.52 5.77 -17.30
N THR A 91 -8.20 4.86 -16.37
CA THR A 91 -9.08 4.51 -15.26
C THR A 91 -8.77 5.29 -14.00
N TYR A 92 -7.56 5.83 -13.89
CA TYR A 92 -7.13 6.64 -12.76
C TYR A 92 -6.14 7.68 -13.23
N HIS A 93 -6.30 8.89 -12.74
CA HIS A 93 -5.35 9.99 -12.90
C HIS A 93 -5.32 10.78 -11.61
N LYS A 94 -4.12 10.85 -11.04
CA LYS A 94 -3.90 11.57 -9.80
C LYS A 94 -4.09 13.09 -9.95
#